data_e04ea6238200270101f75f520882f2c1
#
_entry.id   e04ea6238200270101f75f520882f2c1
#
_cell.length_a   1.000
_cell.length_b   1.000
_cell.length_c   1.000
_cell.angle_alpha   90.00
_cell.angle_beta   90.00
_cell.angle_gamma   90.00
#
_symmetry.space_group_name_H-M   'P 1'
#
loop_
_entity.id
_entity.type
_entity.pdbx_description
1 polymer ?
#
loop_
_entity_poly.entity_id
_entity_poly.type
_entity_poly.pdbx_seq_one_letter_code
_entity_poly.pdbx_strand_id
1 'polypeptide(L)'
;MDDSSGLCGAGAKPSTIIKRPFTGAEYLESLRDGRNVYINGERIDDVTTHPAMRNSARSIARLYDALHQPEHSKILTTQTDTGNGGFTHKSFVSPKSVEDLVGQQQAIAGWARMTYGWMGRTADYKAALTNTLGANAEWYGPFADNARAWYKKTQEQVLFLNHAIVNPPIDRHKPAEEVKDVFVHITKETDAGIYVSGAKVVATSSALTHYNLLAQSSATVTEDPSMSVTFIAPMNAPGIKMICRTSYEETANTVSSPFDYPLSSRFDENDAILVLDNVFVPWEDVLILQDAKKILSFPIGSGFMQGYCFQGCTRFAVKLDFLAGVLAKALRCTGGDAFRGNQAALGEVIGLRHLFWSLSNAMARAPQQWHNGAVLPNLEAALTYRAFMSDAYPRVIDLVRRCVASGLIYLPSSVKDFANPEIDGYLAQYVRGSNGISHKDRIKIMKLLWDATGTEFGGRHALYELNYAGSPEDVRLQILKGAERGTVLRQMEELVDSCLNDYDENGWTGDTWLSPAKAAE
;
A
#
# COMPACT_ATOMS: atom_id res chain seq x y z
N MET A 1 -31.91 -10.48 -57.47
CA MET A 1 -32.04 -9.09 -57.01
C MET A 1 -31.39 -9.00 -55.67
N ASP A 2 -30.23 -8.34 -55.73
CA ASP A 2 -29.35 -8.09 -54.60
C ASP A 2 -30.08 -7.23 -53.54
N ASP A 3 -29.78 -7.49 -52.28
CA ASP A 3 -29.67 -6.41 -51.30
C ASP A 3 -28.67 -6.76 -50.22
N SER A 4 -27.45 -6.26 -50.41
CA SER A 4 -26.35 -6.27 -49.50
C SER A 4 -26.40 -4.98 -48.66
N SER A 5 -26.91 -5.03 -47.42
CA SER A 5 -26.78 -3.92 -46.49
C SER A 5 -25.59 -4.16 -45.55
N GLY A 6 -24.52 -3.42 -45.81
CA GLY A 6 -23.28 -3.42 -45.04
C GLY A 6 -23.52 -2.88 -43.62
N LEU A 7 -23.05 -3.66 -42.65
CA LEU A 7 -22.80 -3.19 -41.28
C LEU A 7 -21.54 -2.32 -41.28
N CYS A 8 -21.73 -0.99 -41.26
CA CYS A 8 -20.69 -0.04 -40.95
C CYS A 8 -20.21 -0.28 -39.50
N GLY A 9 -19.01 -0.78 -39.37
CA GLY A 9 -18.30 -0.79 -38.11
C GLY A 9 -18.14 0.64 -37.59
N ALA A 10 -18.63 0.88 -36.39
CA ALA A 10 -18.36 2.11 -35.65
C ALA A 10 -16.84 2.17 -35.40
N GLY A 11 -16.15 3.00 -36.19
CA GLY A 11 -14.73 3.28 -36.02
C GLY A 11 -14.49 3.83 -34.62
N ALA A 12 -13.70 3.09 -33.82
CA ALA A 12 -13.15 3.59 -32.58
C ALA A 12 -12.41 4.91 -32.89
N LYS A 13 -12.83 6.01 -32.26
CA LYS A 13 -12.12 7.28 -32.33
C LYS A 13 -10.67 7.03 -31.89
N PRO A 14 -9.66 7.54 -32.61
CA PRO A 14 -8.28 7.42 -32.17
C PRO A 14 -8.17 8.05 -30.79
N SER A 15 -7.77 7.26 -29.78
CA SER A 15 -7.52 7.76 -28.44
C SER A 15 -6.40 8.80 -28.55
N THR A 16 -6.72 10.06 -28.25
CA THR A 16 -5.71 11.11 -28.15
C THR A 16 -4.70 10.66 -27.09
N ILE A 17 -3.46 10.41 -27.50
CA ILE A 17 -2.40 9.99 -26.57
C ILE A 17 -2.20 11.13 -25.57
N ILE A 18 -2.68 10.96 -24.37
CA ILE A 18 -2.51 11.91 -23.28
C ILE A 18 -1.03 11.84 -22.87
N LYS A 19 -0.29 12.94 -23.03
CA LYS A 19 1.14 13.04 -22.70
C LYS A 19 1.40 13.68 -21.33
N ARG A 20 0.46 13.62 -20.43
CA ARG A 20 0.50 14.16 -19.09
C ARG A 20 -0.34 13.27 -18.14
N PRO A 21 -0.19 13.41 -16.84
CA PRO A 21 -1.10 12.75 -15.89
C PRO A 21 -2.56 13.08 -16.18
N PHE A 22 -3.45 12.14 -15.93
CA PHE A 22 -4.89 12.41 -15.91
C PHE A 22 -5.21 13.55 -14.94
N THR A 23 -6.22 14.34 -15.24
CA THR A 23 -6.96 15.10 -14.23
C THR A 23 -7.90 14.18 -13.47
N GLY A 24 -8.45 14.61 -12.35
CA GLY A 24 -9.43 13.84 -11.61
C GLY A 24 -10.67 13.47 -12.45
N ALA A 25 -11.14 14.40 -13.29
CA ALA A 25 -12.25 14.15 -14.20
C ALA A 25 -11.91 13.09 -15.26
N GLU A 26 -10.73 13.18 -15.87
CA GLU A 26 -10.25 12.19 -16.84
C GLU A 26 -10.04 10.82 -16.21
N TYR A 27 -9.54 10.77 -14.98
CA TYR A 27 -9.45 9.52 -14.22
C TYR A 27 -10.82 8.89 -14.00
N LEU A 28 -11.81 9.65 -13.53
CA LEU A 28 -13.16 9.12 -13.34
C LEU A 28 -13.77 8.64 -14.67
N GLU A 29 -13.57 9.39 -15.75
CA GLU A 29 -14.06 8.98 -17.08
C GLU A 29 -13.38 7.68 -17.56
N SER A 30 -12.09 7.51 -17.29
CA SER A 30 -11.35 6.30 -17.68
C SER A 30 -11.82 5.02 -17.00
N LEU A 31 -12.54 5.13 -15.87
CA LEU A 31 -13.11 3.99 -15.17
C LEU A 31 -14.45 3.51 -15.75
N ARG A 32 -15.06 4.29 -16.68
CA ARG A 32 -16.30 3.93 -17.39
C ARG A 32 -16.02 3.06 -18.60
N ASP A 33 -15.30 1.98 -18.38
CA ASP A 33 -14.72 1.12 -19.41
C ASP A 33 -15.43 -0.24 -19.54
N GLY A 34 -16.57 -0.43 -18.86
CA GLY A 34 -17.37 -1.65 -18.93
C GLY A 34 -16.84 -2.80 -18.09
N ARG A 35 -15.94 -2.53 -17.13
CA ARG A 35 -15.38 -3.55 -16.22
C ARG A 35 -16.46 -4.33 -15.47
N ASN A 36 -16.16 -5.60 -15.13
CA ASN A 36 -17.10 -6.46 -14.44
C ASN A 36 -16.86 -6.43 -12.92
N VAL A 37 -17.56 -5.57 -12.23
CA VAL A 37 -17.51 -5.42 -10.77
C VAL A 37 -18.82 -5.89 -10.17
N TYR A 38 -18.75 -6.75 -9.15
CA TYR A 38 -19.91 -7.32 -8.46
C TYR A 38 -19.85 -7.00 -6.98
N ILE A 39 -20.98 -6.55 -6.43
CA ILE A 39 -21.18 -6.37 -4.99
C ILE A 39 -22.64 -6.74 -4.65
N ASN A 40 -22.87 -7.34 -3.49
CA ASN A 40 -24.20 -7.77 -3.04
C ASN A 40 -24.94 -8.68 -4.06
N GLY A 41 -24.20 -9.42 -4.89
CA GLY A 41 -24.75 -10.28 -5.95
C GLY A 41 -25.12 -9.56 -7.24
N GLU A 42 -24.96 -8.24 -7.32
CA GLU A 42 -25.30 -7.42 -8.47
C GLU A 42 -24.06 -6.88 -9.17
N ARG A 43 -24.15 -6.69 -10.50
CA ARG A 43 -23.12 -6.03 -11.28
C ARG A 43 -23.23 -4.51 -11.13
N ILE A 44 -22.12 -3.86 -10.87
CA ILE A 44 -22.03 -2.39 -10.86
C ILE A 44 -21.80 -1.91 -12.30
N ASP A 45 -22.68 -1.05 -12.81
CA ASP A 45 -22.54 -0.48 -14.15
C ASP A 45 -21.49 0.64 -14.21
N ASP A 46 -21.40 1.49 -13.17
CA ASP A 46 -20.46 2.61 -13.08
C ASP A 46 -19.93 2.78 -11.65
N VAL A 47 -18.68 2.40 -11.43
CA VAL A 47 -18.00 2.52 -10.13
C VAL A 47 -17.81 3.98 -9.68
N THR A 48 -17.90 4.95 -10.59
CA THR A 48 -17.72 6.37 -10.29
C THR A 48 -18.96 7.05 -9.71
N THR A 49 -20.12 6.41 -9.86
CA THR A 49 -21.41 6.91 -9.40
C THR A 49 -22.11 5.99 -8.41
N HIS A 50 -21.75 4.70 -8.40
CA HIS A 50 -22.37 3.72 -7.50
C HIS A 50 -22.06 4.04 -6.02
N PRO A 51 -23.06 3.98 -5.11
CA PRO A 51 -22.90 4.32 -3.69
C PRO A 51 -21.76 3.59 -2.99
N ALA A 52 -21.44 2.39 -3.41
CA ALA A 52 -20.38 1.58 -2.81
C ALA A 52 -18.95 2.08 -3.07
N MET A 53 -18.72 2.95 -4.07
CA MET A 53 -17.34 3.28 -4.53
C MET A 53 -17.15 4.73 -4.96
N ARG A 54 -18.21 5.51 -5.12
CA ARG A 54 -18.16 6.84 -5.74
C ARG A 54 -17.28 7.85 -5.01
N ASN A 55 -17.24 7.83 -3.69
CA ASN A 55 -16.43 8.77 -2.89
C ASN A 55 -14.98 8.30 -2.79
N SER A 56 -14.76 6.99 -2.74
CA SER A 56 -13.41 6.40 -2.84
C SER A 56 -12.79 6.71 -4.20
N ALA A 57 -13.55 6.59 -5.30
CA ALA A 57 -13.12 7.02 -6.63
C ALA A 57 -12.78 8.52 -6.67
N ARG A 58 -13.62 9.38 -6.05
CA ARG A 58 -13.38 10.83 -5.95
C ARG A 58 -12.17 11.16 -5.08
N SER A 59 -11.89 10.37 -4.05
CA SER A 59 -10.69 10.53 -3.24
C SER A 59 -9.42 10.32 -4.07
N ILE A 60 -9.41 9.31 -4.95
CA ILE A 60 -8.32 9.11 -5.93
C ILE A 60 -8.30 10.25 -6.97
N ALA A 61 -9.45 10.66 -7.50
CA ALA A 61 -9.53 11.77 -8.46
C ALA A 61 -8.89 13.06 -7.91
N ARG A 62 -9.08 13.37 -6.63
CA ARG A 62 -8.43 14.52 -5.97
C ARG A 62 -6.90 14.42 -5.95
N LEU A 63 -6.33 13.22 -5.87
CA LEU A 63 -4.88 13.02 -5.95
C LEU A 63 -4.37 13.36 -7.37
N TYR A 64 -5.10 12.98 -8.40
CA TYR A 64 -4.80 13.37 -9.78
C TYR A 64 -4.90 14.89 -9.98
N ASP A 65 -5.97 15.53 -9.51
CA ASP A 65 -6.11 16.99 -9.62
C ASP A 65 -4.96 17.74 -8.95
N ALA A 66 -4.45 17.23 -7.83
CA ALA A 66 -3.31 17.83 -7.13
C ALA A 66 -2.03 17.89 -7.97
N LEU A 67 -1.86 17.01 -8.97
CA LEU A 67 -0.72 17.05 -9.88
C LEU A 67 -0.72 18.30 -10.77
N HIS A 68 -1.89 18.89 -10.99
CA HIS A 68 -2.11 20.06 -11.84
C HIS A 68 -2.25 21.37 -11.05
N GLN A 69 -2.37 21.31 -9.72
CA GLN A 69 -2.56 22.47 -8.86
C GLN A 69 -1.21 23.07 -8.46
N PRO A 70 -0.95 24.38 -8.67
CA PRO A 70 0.34 25.00 -8.43
C PRO A 70 0.89 24.84 -7.01
N GLU A 71 0.01 24.81 -6.01
CA GLU A 71 0.35 24.64 -4.60
C GLU A 71 0.88 23.24 -4.27
N HIS A 72 0.48 22.22 -5.03
CA HIS A 72 0.85 20.83 -4.82
C HIS A 72 1.90 20.33 -5.82
N SER A 73 1.83 20.77 -7.08
CA SER A 73 2.63 20.23 -8.17
C SER A 73 4.14 20.34 -7.91
N LYS A 74 4.62 21.42 -7.27
CA LYS A 74 6.04 21.60 -6.92
C LYS A 74 6.60 20.47 -6.05
N ILE A 75 5.77 19.93 -5.17
CA ILE A 75 6.15 18.82 -4.28
C ILE A 75 5.95 17.49 -5.00
N LEU A 76 4.84 17.34 -5.72
CA LEU A 76 4.38 16.06 -6.27
C LEU A 76 5.05 15.69 -7.58
N THR A 77 5.38 16.67 -8.45
CA THR A 77 5.71 16.39 -9.85
C THR A 77 7.17 16.64 -10.19
N THR A 78 7.60 15.99 -11.26
CA THR A 78 8.88 16.19 -11.95
C THR A 78 8.68 16.02 -13.44
N GLN A 79 9.68 16.42 -14.25
CA GLN A 79 9.70 16.13 -15.69
C GLN A 79 9.77 14.62 -15.92
N THR A 80 9.14 14.14 -16.99
CA THR A 80 9.34 12.77 -17.46
C THR A 80 10.74 12.61 -18.05
N ASP A 81 11.30 11.40 -17.98
CA ASP A 81 12.56 11.03 -18.66
C ASP A 81 12.32 10.19 -19.94
N THR A 82 11.05 10.11 -20.39
CA THR A 82 10.63 9.37 -21.59
C THR A 82 10.80 10.12 -22.89
N GLY A 83 11.25 11.36 -22.85
CA GLY A 83 11.42 12.22 -24.02
C GLY A 83 10.14 12.86 -24.56
N ASN A 84 9.00 12.73 -23.88
CA ASN A 84 7.74 13.33 -24.33
C ASN A 84 7.59 14.82 -23.98
N GLY A 85 8.50 15.38 -23.17
CA GLY A 85 8.48 16.78 -22.72
C GLY A 85 7.37 17.09 -21.69
N GLY A 86 6.73 16.06 -21.13
CA GLY A 86 5.67 16.16 -20.14
C GLY A 86 6.17 16.13 -18.70
N PHE A 87 5.23 16.01 -17.77
CA PHE A 87 5.52 15.84 -16.35
C PHE A 87 4.78 14.62 -15.78
N THR A 88 5.22 14.17 -14.61
CA THR A 88 4.69 12.99 -13.93
C THR A 88 4.77 13.16 -12.41
N HIS A 89 4.15 12.27 -11.65
CA HIS A 89 4.42 12.19 -10.21
C HIS A 89 5.82 11.63 -9.97
N LYS A 90 6.58 12.21 -9.01
CA LYS A 90 7.99 11.89 -8.77
C LYS A 90 8.28 10.41 -8.58
N SER A 91 7.34 9.66 -7.97
CA SER A 91 7.52 8.21 -7.76
C SER A 91 7.55 7.37 -9.03
N PHE A 92 7.15 7.91 -10.19
CA PHE A 92 7.13 7.19 -11.46
C PHE A 92 8.44 7.26 -12.23
N VAL A 93 9.38 8.11 -11.82
CA VAL A 93 10.71 8.22 -12.43
C VAL A 93 11.70 7.39 -11.63
N SER A 94 12.60 6.67 -12.31
CA SER A 94 13.70 5.95 -11.66
C SER A 94 14.62 6.94 -10.95
N PRO A 95 14.78 6.86 -9.61
CA PRO A 95 15.64 7.79 -8.89
C PRO A 95 17.12 7.52 -9.21
N LYS A 96 17.91 8.58 -9.35
CA LYS A 96 19.34 8.52 -9.66
C LYS A 96 20.22 9.11 -8.55
N SER A 97 19.59 9.75 -7.58
CA SER A 97 20.30 10.42 -6.47
C SER A 97 19.53 10.34 -5.16
N VAL A 98 20.19 10.73 -4.07
CA VAL A 98 19.58 10.96 -2.76
C VAL A 98 18.47 12.02 -2.86
N GLU A 99 18.72 13.08 -3.62
CA GLU A 99 17.79 14.18 -3.81
C GLU A 99 16.50 13.72 -4.50
N ASP A 100 16.60 12.82 -5.49
CA ASP A 100 15.44 12.21 -6.13
C ASP A 100 14.60 11.40 -5.14
N LEU A 101 15.24 10.57 -4.33
CA LEU A 101 14.54 9.79 -3.30
C LEU A 101 13.92 10.67 -2.22
N VAL A 102 14.60 11.74 -1.78
CA VAL A 102 14.02 12.73 -0.86
C VAL A 102 12.81 13.42 -1.51
N GLY A 103 12.92 13.76 -2.79
CA GLY A 103 11.81 14.31 -3.57
C GLY A 103 10.63 13.33 -3.67
N GLN A 104 10.89 12.04 -3.91
CA GLN A 104 9.87 10.99 -3.91
C GLN A 104 9.23 10.83 -2.53
N GLN A 105 10.02 10.83 -1.44
CA GLN A 105 9.50 10.80 -0.06
C GLN A 105 8.51 11.93 0.19
N GLN A 106 8.87 13.16 -0.21
CA GLN A 106 8.01 14.33 -0.04
C GLN A 106 6.72 14.21 -0.85
N ALA A 107 6.80 13.68 -2.07
CA ALA A 107 5.63 13.49 -2.94
C ALA A 107 4.69 12.41 -2.38
N ILE A 108 5.22 11.26 -1.94
CA ILE A 108 4.46 10.19 -1.27
C ILE A 108 3.78 10.75 -0.01
N ALA A 109 4.53 11.48 0.83
CA ALA A 109 3.97 12.11 2.03
C ALA A 109 2.90 13.15 1.68
N GLY A 110 3.07 13.89 0.58
CA GLY A 110 2.09 14.85 0.06
C GLY A 110 0.75 14.20 -0.25
N TRP A 111 0.74 13.14 -1.06
CA TRP A 111 -0.48 12.38 -1.37
C TRP A 111 -1.05 11.66 -0.14
N ALA A 112 -0.19 11.06 0.69
CA ALA A 112 -0.63 10.41 1.91
C ALA A 112 -1.34 11.38 2.87
N ARG A 113 -0.89 12.64 2.98
CA ARG A 113 -1.56 13.67 3.79
C ARG A 113 -2.95 14.02 3.27
N MET A 114 -3.18 13.98 1.96
CA MET A 114 -4.51 14.26 1.38
C MET A 114 -5.55 13.18 1.74
N THR A 115 -5.08 11.97 2.08
CA THR A 115 -5.90 10.85 2.55
C THR A 115 -5.66 10.51 4.03
N TYR A 116 -4.89 11.34 4.72
CA TYR A 116 -4.51 11.17 6.13
C TYR A 116 -3.82 9.81 6.41
N GLY A 117 -3.18 9.22 5.39
CA GLY A 117 -2.54 7.91 5.45
C GLY A 117 -3.50 6.71 5.38
N TRP A 118 -4.79 6.94 5.17
CA TRP A 118 -5.81 5.86 5.16
C TRP A 118 -5.96 5.14 3.83
N MET A 119 -5.48 5.70 2.73
CA MET A 119 -5.39 4.98 1.46
C MET A 119 -3.95 4.51 1.23
N GLY A 120 -3.73 3.21 1.25
CA GLY A 120 -2.41 2.60 1.12
C GLY A 120 -2.07 2.16 -0.29
N ARG A 121 -3.07 2.08 -1.16
CA ARG A 121 -2.97 1.57 -2.52
C ARG A 121 -3.28 2.64 -3.55
N THR A 122 -2.75 3.83 -3.36
CA THR A 122 -2.78 4.93 -4.33
C THR A 122 -1.83 4.65 -5.51
N ALA A 123 -1.89 5.43 -6.59
CA ALA A 123 -1.12 5.15 -7.81
C ALA A 123 0.41 5.14 -7.58
N ASP A 124 0.92 5.92 -6.62
CA ASP A 124 2.32 5.94 -6.23
C ASP A 124 2.81 4.63 -5.58
N TYR A 125 1.90 3.82 -5.03
CA TYR A 125 2.26 2.53 -4.46
C TYR A 125 2.87 1.58 -5.49
N LYS A 126 2.28 1.48 -6.68
CA LYS A 126 2.79 0.59 -7.73
C LYS A 126 3.83 1.27 -8.61
N ALA A 127 3.94 2.59 -8.55
CA ALA A 127 5.08 3.31 -9.10
C ALA A 127 6.42 2.77 -8.55
N ALA A 128 6.42 2.24 -7.32
CA ALA A 128 7.56 1.54 -6.72
C ALA A 128 8.08 0.34 -7.53
N LEU A 129 7.25 -0.28 -8.38
CA LEU A 129 7.69 -1.29 -9.35
C LEU A 129 7.91 -0.66 -10.71
N THR A 130 6.96 0.15 -11.19
CA THR A 130 7.02 0.65 -12.57
C THR A 130 8.20 1.57 -12.80
N ASN A 131 8.66 2.30 -11.77
CA ASN A 131 9.87 3.12 -11.87
C ASN A 131 11.16 2.28 -11.96
N THR A 132 11.18 1.02 -11.51
CA THR A 132 12.34 0.14 -11.63
C THR A 132 12.43 -0.51 -13.00
N LEU A 133 11.33 -0.63 -13.74
CA LEU A 133 11.27 -1.27 -15.06
C LEU A 133 12.21 -0.59 -16.08
N GLY A 134 12.33 0.74 -16.01
CA GLY A 134 13.23 1.48 -16.90
C GLY A 134 14.71 1.24 -16.59
N ALA A 135 15.09 1.20 -15.31
CA ALA A 135 16.47 1.03 -14.89
C ALA A 135 16.95 -0.43 -14.96
N ASN A 136 16.06 -1.41 -14.83
CA ASN A 136 16.39 -2.82 -14.73
C ASN A 136 15.66 -3.69 -15.77
N ALA A 137 15.42 -3.17 -16.94
CA ALA A 137 14.67 -3.86 -17.99
C ALA A 137 15.32 -5.20 -18.38
N GLU A 138 16.66 -5.26 -18.45
CA GLU A 138 17.43 -6.45 -18.82
C GLU A 138 17.20 -7.65 -17.88
N TRP A 139 16.85 -7.38 -16.63
CA TRP A 139 16.52 -8.45 -15.67
C TRP A 139 15.31 -9.28 -16.14
N TYR A 140 14.39 -8.69 -16.92
CA TYR A 140 13.23 -9.37 -17.48
C TYR A 140 13.58 -10.27 -18.68
N GLY A 141 14.80 -10.26 -19.19
CA GLY A 141 15.30 -11.11 -20.28
C GLY A 141 14.52 -10.90 -21.56
N PRO A 142 13.83 -11.93 -22.10
CA PRO A 142 13.07 -11.80 -23.36
C PRO A 142 11.99 -10.70 -23.33
N PHE A 143 11.53 -10.31 -22.14
CA PHE A 143 10.49 -9.30 -21.92
C PHE A 143 11.06 -7.93 -21.53
N ALA A 144 12.34 -7.67 -21.76
CA ALA A 144 12.99 -6.39 -21.44
C ALA A 144 12.31 -5.19 -22.15
N ASP A 145 11.91 -5.36 -23.40
CA ASP A 145 11.22 -4.30 -24.16
C ASP A 145 9.83 -4.02 -23.60
N ASN A 146 9.12 -5.04 -23.11
CA ASN A 146 7.85 -4.87 -22.40
C ASN A 146 8.04 -4.05 -21.12
N ALA A 147 9.10 -4.34 -20.34
CA ALA A 147 9.43 -3.58 -19.15
C ALA A 147 9.67 -2.09 -19.48
N ARG A 148 10.44 -1.78 -20.54
CA ARG A 148 10.67 -0.40 -21.01
C ARG A 148 9.38 0.27 -21.47
N ALA A 149 8.53 -0.46 -22.20
CA ALA A 149 7.25 0.06 -22.67
C ALA A 149 6.31 0.39 -21.50
N TRP A 150 6.24 -0.49 -20.51
CA TRP A 150 5.45 -0.25 -19.29
C TRP A 150 6.00 0.89 -18.44
N TYR A 151 7.32 1.04 -18.30
CA TYR A 151 7.95 2.20 -17.67
C TYR A 151 7.47 3.50 -18.30
N LYS A 152 7.58 3.58 -19.63
CA LYS A 152 7.16 4.76 -20.40
C LYS A 152 5.66 5.03 -20.22
N LYS A 153 4.82 4.04 -20.47
CA LYS A 153 3.36 4.14 -20.43
C LYS A 153 2.85 4.60 -19.06
N THR A 154 3.35 4.02 -17.99
CA THR A 154 2.91 4.34 -16.62
C THR A 154 3.35 5.73 -16.20
N GLN A 155 4.55 6.14 -16.58
CA GLN A 155 5.10 7.45 -16.25
C GLN A 155 4.34 8.57 -16.97
N GLU A 156 4.07 8.42 -18.27
CA GLU A 156 3.46 9.48 -19.09
C GLU A 156 2.02 9.81 -18.69
N GLN A 157 1.30 8.88 -18.09
CA GLN A 157 -0.11 9.03 -17.72
C GLN A 157 -0.38 8.97 -16.21
N VAL A 158 0.64 8.61 -15.42
CA VAL A 158 0.47 8.27 -13.98
C VAL A 158 -0.63 7.21 -13.82
N LEU A 159 -0.47 6.10 -14.54
CA LEU A 159 -1.48 5.04 -14.54
C LEU A 159 -1.65 4.46 -13.13
N PHE A 160 -2.89 4.31 -12.71
CA PHE A 160 -3.20 3.66 -11.44
C PHE A 160 -3.14 2.14 -11.61
N LEU A 161 -2.06 1.55 -11.11
CA LEU A 161 -1.88 0.12 -11.00
C LEU A 161 -1.97 -0.31 -9.54
N ASN A 162 -2.46 -1.52 -9.33
CA ASN A 162 -2.23 -2.26 -8.10
C ASN A 162 -1.68 -3.65 -8.42
N HIS A 163 -1.67 -4.54 -7.46
CA HIS A 163 -1.29 -5.92 -7.69
C HIS A 163 -2.32 -6.90 -7.13
N ALA A 164 -2.35 -8.07 -7.72
CA ALA A 164 -3.03 -9.24 -7.20
C ALA A 164 -2.02 -10.40 -7.13
N ILE A 165 -1.50 -10.68 -5.92
CA ILE A 165 -0.42 -11.64 -5.69
C ILE A 165 -0.92 -12.81 -4.84
N VAL A 166 -1.81 -12.56 -3.88
CA VAL A 166 -2.25 -13.56 -2.90
C VAL A 166 -3.18 -14.56 -3.56
N ASN A 167 -2.83 -15.84 -3.48
CA ASN A 167 -3.71 -16.93 -3.94
C ASN A 167 -4.84 -17.17 -2.92
N PRO A 168 -6.00 -17.67 -3.36
CA PRO A 168 -7.04 -18.14 -2.45
C PRO A 168 -6.47 -19.18 -1.48
N PRO A 169 -6.73 -19.06 -0.16
CA PRO A 169 -6.16 -19.93 0.86
C PRO A 169 -6.97 -21.24 0.97
N ILE A 170 -6.91 -22.07 -0.08
CA ILE A 170 -7.61 -23.34 -0.16
C ILE A 170 -6.62 -24.50 0.02
N ASP A 171 -7.04 -25.55 0.71
CA ASP A 171 -6.31 -26.84 0.83
C ASP A 171 -4.78 -26.66 1.06
N ARG A 172 -4.40 -25.74 1.96
CA ARG A 172 -2.99 -25.33 2.19
C ARG A 172 -2.04 -26.49 2.54
N HIS A 173 -2.58 -27.65 2.89
CA HIS A 173 -1.82 -28.87 3.20
C HIS A 173 -1.48 -29.68 1.94
N LYS A 174 -2.06 -29.33 0.78
CA LYS A 174 -1.80 -29.99 -0.50
C LYS A 174 -0.72 -29.25 -1.30
N PRO A 175 0.03 -29.96 -2.17
CA PRO A 175 0.85 -29.32 -3.18
C PRO A 175 0.02 -28.38 -4.06
N ALA A 176 0.63 -27.29 -4.54
CA ALA A 176 -0.08 -26.28 -5.33
C ALA A 176 -0.60 -26.86 -6.67
N GLU A 177 0.06 -27.87 -7.20
CA GLU A 177 -0.33 -28.58 -8.42
C GLU A 177 -1.69 -29.28 -8.31
N GLU A 178 -2.04 -29.77 -7.12
CA GLU A 178 -3.33 -30.44 -6.86
C GLU A 178 -4.51 -29.47 -6.78
N VAL A 179 -4.23 -28.17 -6.61
CA VAL A 179 -5.21 -27.07 -6.54
C VAL A 179 -4.98 -26.03 -7.64
N LYS A 180 -4.36 -26.46 -8.73
CA LYS A 180 -4.00 -25.61 -9.88
C LYS A 180 -5.20 -24.88 -10.48
N ASP A 181 -6.36 -25.51 -10.51
CA ASP A 181 -7.61 -24.96 -11.01
C ASP A 181 -8.07 -23.69 -10.29
N VAL A 182 -7.59 -23.50 -9.05
CA VAL A 182 -7.88 -22.29 -8.25
C VAL A 182 -6.86 -21.17 -8.51
N PHE A 183 -5.60 -21.53 -8.71
CA PHE A 183 -4.51 -20.56 -8.83
C PHE A 183 -4.37 -20.05 -10.26
N VAL A 184 -3.88 -18.82 -10.42
CA VAL A 184 -3.64 -18.26 -11.75
C VAL A 184 -2.56 -19.08 -12.47
N HIS A 185 -2.93 -19.63 -13.61
CA HIS A 185 -2.07 -20.44 -14.47
C HIS A 185 -2.36 -20.19 -15.95
N ILE A 186 -1.39 -20.53 -16.79
CA ILE A 186 -1.51 -20.47 -18.25
C ILE A 186 -2.32 -21.69 -18.71
N THR A 187 -3.41 -21.44 -19.44
CA THR A 187 -4.25 -22.49 -20.05
C THR A 187 -3.92 -22.74 -21.50
N LYS A 188 -3.39 -21.74 -22.22
CA LYS A 188 -3.05 -21.82 -23.63
C LYS A 188 -2.03 -20.75 -24.01
N GLU A 189 -1.11 -21.09 -24.92
CA GLU A 189 -0.22 -20.15 -25.59
C GLU A 189 -0.60 -20.03 -27.08
N THR A 190 -0.41 -18.83 -27.65
CA THR A 190 -0.66 -18.52 -29.05
C THR A 190 0.43 -17.56 -29.55
N ASP A 191 0.49 -17.32 -30.86
CA ASP A 191 1.43 -16.36 -31.45
C ASP A 191 1.19 -14.92 -30.96
N ALA A 192 -0.03 -14.59 -30.50
CA ALA A 192 -0.41 -13.25 -30.06
C ALA A 192 -0.28 -13.03 -28.54
N GLY A 193 -0.19 -14.10 -27.75
CA GLY A 193 -0.15 -14.02 -26.29
C GLY A 193 -0.58 -15.30 -25.61
N ILE A 194 -0.89 -15.20 -24.32
CA ILE A 194 -1.30 -16.32 -23.48
C ILE A 194 -2.75 -16.17 -23.02
N TYR A 195 -3.41 -17.28 -22.71
CA TYR A 195 -4.66 -17.33 -21.97
C TYR A 195 -4.39 -17.78 -20.56
N VAL A 196 -5.03 -17.14 -19.58
CA VAL A 196 -4.85 -17.45 -18.17
C VAL A 196 -6.20 -17.64 -17.48
N SER A 197 -6.25 -18.56 -16.52
CA SER A 197 -7.42 -18.79 -15.66
C SER A 197 -6.98 -18.95 -14.21
N GLY A 198 -7.94 -18.75 -13.27
CA GLY A 198 -7.73 -18.86 -11.83
C GLY A 198 -8.17 -17.62 -11.09
N ALA A 199 -7.78 -17.50 -9.82
CA ALA A 199 -8.18 -16.36 -9.01
C ALA A 199 -7.03 -15.84 -8.13
N LYS A 200 -7.17 -14.57 -7.75
CA LYS A 200 -6.39 -13.90 -6.69
C LYS A 200 -7.33 -13.29 -5.67
N VAL A 201 -6.90 -13.19 -4.44
CA VAL A 201 -7.68 -12.56 -3.36
C VAL A 201 -6.96 -11.34 -2.80
N VAL A 202 -7.69 -10.54 -2.02
CA VAL A 202 -7.18 -9.27 -1.47
C VAL A 202 -6.65 -8.36 -2.58
N ALA A 203 -7.36 -8.36 -3.73
CA ALA A 203 -7.05 -7.45 -4.84
C ALA A 203 -7.57 -6.05 -4.51
N THR A 204 -6.85 -5.37 -3.62
CA THR A 204 -7.22 -4.08 -3.03
C THR A 204 -7.34 -3.00 -4.10
N SER A 205 -8.45 -2.26 -4.08
CA SER A 205 -8.80 -1.17 -5.01
C SER A 205 -8.92 -1.58 -6.48
N SER A 206 -8.91 -2.88 -6.83
CA SER A 206 -8.92 -3.33 -8.23
C SER A 206 -10.09 -2.77 -9.04
N ALA A 207 -11.25 -2.55 -8.41
CA ALA A 207 -12.40 -1.92 -9.05
C ALA A 207 -12.15 -0.47 -9.47
N LEU A 208 -11.11 0.19 -8.94
CA LEU A 208 -10.77 1.59 -9.19
C LEU A 208 -9.43 1.77 -9.91
N THR A 209 -8.70 0.69 -10.23
CA THR A 209 -7.43 0.75 -10.96
C THR A 209 -7.63 0.65 -12.47
N HIS A 210 -6.69 1.17 -13.26
CA HIS A 210 -6.64 0.93 -14.70
C HIS A 210 -6.15 -0.49 -14.98
N TYR A 211 -5.10 -0.92 -14.27
CA TYR A 211 -4.44 -2.19 -14.45
C TYR A 211 -4.10 -2.83 -13.11
N ASN A 212 -3.89 -4.14 -13.13
CA ASN A 212 -3.24 -4.85 -12.03
C ASN A 212 -2.02 -5.63 -12.53
N LEU A 213 -0.96 -5.64 -11.71
CA LEU A 213 0.13 -6.58 -11.83
C LEU A 213 -0.32 -7.90 -11.20
N LEU A 214 -0.41 -8.94 -11.99
CA LEU A 214 -0.64 -10.29 -11.52
C LEU A 214 0.70 -11.02 -11.41
N ALA A 215 1.02 -11.44 -10.19
CA ALA A 215 2.27 -12.13 -9.90
C ALA A 215 2.01 -13.32 -8.97
N GLN A 216 2.96 -14.22 -8.89
CA GLN A 216 2.92 -15.32 -7.93
C GLN A 216 3.63 -14.94 -6.63
N SER A 217 3.12 -15.45 -5.53
CA SER A 217 3.82 -15.40 -4.26
C SER A 217 4.95 -16.43 -4.25
N SER A 218 6.09 -16.09 -3.65
CA SER A 218 7.20 -17.02 -3.50
C SER A 218 6.83 -18.31 -2.73
N ALA A 219 5.79 -18.26 -1.89
CA ALA A 219 5.28 -19.42 -1.17
C ALA A 219 4.53 -20.43 -2.06
N THR A 220 4.21 -20.06 -3.30
CA THR A 220 3.44 -20.89 -4.24
C THR A 220 4.19 -21.18 -5.54
N VAL A 221 5.51 -21.00 -5.50
CA VAL A 221 6.33 -21.41 -6.65
C VAL A 221 6.38 -22.93 -6.71
N THR A 222 5.95 -23.46 -7.83
CA THR A 222 5.80 -24.87 -8.11
C THR A 222 6.73 -25.29 -9.24
N GLU A 223 6.89 -26.60 -9.44
CA GLU A 223 7.61 -27.13 -10.60
C GLU A 223 6.79 -26.99 -11.90
N ASP A 224 5.47 -26.74 -11.80
CA ASP A 224 4.63 -26.53 -12.98
C ASP A 224 4.90 -25.17 -13.63
N PRO A 225 5.52 -25.14 -14.84
CA PRO A 225 5.88 -23.87 -15.50
C PRO A 225 4.67 -23.00 -15.80
N SER A 226 3.49 -23.59 -16.02
CA SER A 226 2.27 -22.83 -16.35
C SER A 226 1.79 -21.92 -15.22
N MET A 227 2.22 -22.17 -13.98
CA MET A 227 1.92 -21.35 -12.81
C MET A 227 2.97 -20.24 -12.60
N SER A 228 4.10 -20.29 -13.31
CA SER A 228 5.21 -19.33 -13.17
C SER A 228 5.09 -18.19 -14.16
N VAL A 229 4.11 -17.30 -13.95
CA VAL A 229 3.83 -16.17 -14.84
C VAL A 229 3.64 -14.87 -14.06
N THR A 230 4.16 -13.75 -14.61
CA THR A 230 3.89 -12.38 -14.14
C THR A 230 3.54 -11.51 -15.33
N PHE A 231 2.43 -10.79 -15.23
CA PHE A 231 1.90 -9.95 -16.32
C PHE A 231 1.10 -8.77 -15.75
N ILE A 232 0.82 -7.80 -16.62
CA ILE A 232 -0.05 -6.67 -16.30
C ILE A 232 -1.33 -6.80 -17.11
N ALA A 233 -2.49 -6.71 -16.47
CA ALA A 233 -3.78 -6.83 -17.14
C ALA A 233 -4.66 -5.61 -16.89
N PRO A 234 -5.37 -5.11 -17.93
CA PRO A 234 -6.38 -4.07 -17.76
C PRO A 234 -7.61 -4.63 -17.05
N MET A 235 -8.19 -3.85 -16.14
CA MET A 235 -9.31 -4.33 -15.31
C MET A 235 -10.64 -4.50 -16.05
N ASN A 236 -10.72 -4.04 -17.28
CA ASN A 236 -11.84 -4.25 -18.18
C ASN A 236 -11.62 -5.38 -19.20
N ALA A 237 -10.52 -6.15 -19.09
CA ALA A 237 -10.27 -7.25 -20.02
C ALA A 237 -11.42 -8.27 -19.98
N PRO A 238 -11.83 -8.80 -21.15
CA PRO A 238 -12.81 -9.88 -21.22
C PRO A 238 -12.36 -11.08 -20.36
N GLY A 239 -13.27 -11.59 -19.53
CA GLY A 239 -12.98 -12.68 -18.59
C GLY A 239 -12.52 -12.23 -17.20
N ILE A 240 -12.13 -10.98 -16.99
CA ILE A 240 -11.86 -10.47 -15.64
C ILE A 240 -13.18 -10.15 -14.95
N LYS A 241 -13.32 -10.63 -13.72
CA LYS A 241 -14.45 -10.36 -12.82
C LYS A 241 -13.91 -10.02 -11.43
N MET A 242 -14.48 -8.99 -10.81
CA MET A 242 -14.12 -8.53 -9.48
C MET A 242 -15.30 -8.74 -8.53
N ILE A 243 -15.19 -9.69 -7.61
CA ILE A 243 -16.20 -9.93 -6.57
C ILE A 243 -15.75 -9.16 -5.34
N CYS A 244 -16.42 -8.04 -5.09
CA CYS A 244 -16.07 -7.12 -4.02
C CYS A 244 -16.64 -7.56 -2.68
N ARG A 245 -15.93 -7.25 -1.58
CA ARG A 245 -16.50 -7.35 -0.23
C ARG A 245 -17.51 -6.24 0.00
N THR A 246 -18.28 -6.36 1.10
CA THR A 246 -19.17 -5.30 1.60
C THR A 246 -18.46 -3.95 1.58
N SER A 247 -19.12 -2.93 1.03
CA SER A 247 -18.60 -1.57 1.01
C SER A 247 -18.82 -0.87 2.34
N TYR A 248 -17.77 -0.42 2.96
CA TYR A 248 -17.85 0.42 4.17
C TYR A 248 -18.32 1.82 3.83
N GLU A 249 -18.03 2.32 2.61
CA GLU A 249 -18.54 3.59 2.11
C GLU A 249 -20.07 3.57 2.01
N GLU A 250 -20.63 2.55 1.38
CA GLU A 250 -22.08 2.41 1.22
C GLU A 250 -22.78 2.26 2.58
N THR A 251 -22.25 1.39 3.44
CA THR A 251 -22.78 1.18 4.79
C THR A 251 -22.79 2.49 5.58
N ALA A 252 -21.66 3.21 5.62
CA ALA A 252 -21.55 4.47 6.32
C ALA A 252 -22.56 5.53 5.82
N ASN A 253 -22.72 5.64 4.51
CA ASN A 253 -23.64 6.62 3.89
C ASN A 253 -25.12 6.22 4.00
N THR A 254 -25.43 4.93 4.14
CA THR A 254 -26.78 4.43 4.31
C THR A 254 -27.28 4.60 5.74
N VAL A 255 -26.43 4.27 6.73
CA VAL A 255 -26.84 4.30 8.14
C VAL A 255 -26.74 5.69 8.76
N SER A 256 -25.89 6.59 8.26
CA SER A 256 -25.71 7.90 8.88
C SER A 256 -25.14 8.94 7.90
N SER A 257 -24.04 9.62 8.28
CA SER A 257 -23.50 10.77 7.56
C SER A 257 -21.97 10.79 7.64
N PRO A 258 -21.29 11.62 6.83
CA PRO A 258 -19.86 11.87 6.96
C PRO A 258 -19.43 12.46 8.31
N PHE A 259 -20.35 13.02 9.10
CA PHE A 259 -20.06 13.45 10.47
C PHE A 259 -19.78 12.24 11.37
N ASP A 260 -20.57 11.17 11.21
CA ASP A 260 -20.49 9.96 12.03
C ASP A 260 -19.41 9.00 11.56
N TYR A 261 -19.18 8.93 10.23
CA TYR A 261 -18.23 8.02 9.57
C TYR A 261 -17.34 8.77 8.54
N PRO A 262 -16.46 9.69 8.99
CA PRO A 262 -15.75 10.59 8.08
C PRO A 262 -14.67 9.93 7.23
N LEU A 263 -14.13 8.78 7.66
CA LEU A 263 -13.10 8.02 6.94
C LEU A 263 -13.73 6.93 6.06
N SER A 264 -14.61 6.10 6.63
CA SER A 264 -15.31 5.01 5.93
C SER A 264 -16.06 5.51 4.70
N SER A 265 -16.71 6.68 4.81
CA SER A 265 -17.56 7.25 3.76
C SER A 265 -16.79 7.71 2.51
N ARG A 266 -15.44 7.68 2.49
CA ARG A 266 -14.66 8.21 1.37
C ARG A 266 -13.28 7.59 1.13
N PHE A 267 -12.78 6.72 2.01
CA PHE A 267 -11.45 6.12 1.89
C PHE A 267 -11.49 4.59 1.87
N ASP A 268 -12.62 4.02 1.51
CA ASP A 268 -12.77 2.57 1.43
C ASP A 268 -12.03 2.00 0.22
N GLU A 269 -10.86 1.43 0.45
CA GLU A 269 -10.12 0.64 -0.53
C GLU A 269 -10.71 -0.77 -0.58
N ASN A 270 -11.80 -0.98 -1.31
CA ASN A 270 -12.47 -2.27 -1.38
C ASN A 270 -11.51 -3.38 -1.83
N ASP A 271 -11.55 -4.51 -1.15
CA ASP A 271 -10.74 -5.69 -1.45
C ASP A 271 -11.59 -6.70 -2.20
N ALA A 272 -11.16 -7.10 -3.40
CA ALA A 272 -11.91 -8.02 -4.25
C ALA A 272 -11.26 -9.40 -4.35
N ILE A 273 -12.09 -10.40 -4.65
CA ILE A 273 -11.66 -11.63 -5.30
C ILE A 273 -11.57 -11.30 -6.78
N LEU A 274 -10.38 -11.39 -7.35
CA LEU A 274 -10.12 -11.14 -8.77
C LEU A 274 -10.12 -12.49 -9.50
N VAL A 275 -11.15 -12.72 -10.30
CA VAL A 275 -11.31 -13.95 -11.10
C VAL A 275 -10.83 -13.69 -12.52
N LEU A 276 -10.04 -14.60 -13.05
CA LEU A 276 -9.63 -14.68 -14.45
C LEU A 276 -10.28 -15.90 -15.07
N ASP A 277 -11.20 -15.68 -15.98
CA ASP A 277 -11.96 -16.70 -16.68
C ASP A 277 -11.53 -16.71 -18.15
N ASN A 278 -10.49 -17.48 -18.47
CA ASN A 278 -9.89 -17.57 -19.80
C ASN A 278 -9.51 -16.22 -20.39
N VAL A 279 -8.78 -15.41 -19.60
CA VAL A 279 -8.37 -14.06 -19.96
C VAL A 279 -7.21 -14.09 -20.94
N PHE A 280 -7.33 -13.41 -22.07
CA PHE A 280 -6.24 -13.21 -23.02
C PHE A 280 -5.29 -12.12 -22.50
N VAL A 281 -4.00 -12.42 -22.48
CA VAL A 281 -2.90 -11.51 -22.14
C VAL A 281 -1.96 -11.43 -23.33
N PRO A 282 -1.86 -10.30 -24.02
CA PRO A 282 -0.96 -10.16 -25.16
C PRO A 282 0.51 -10.20 -24.71
N TRP A 283 1.41 -10.59 -25.61
CA TRP A 283 2.83 -10.76 -25.26
C TRP A 283 3.47 -9.49 -24.70
N GLU A 284 3.06 -8.31 -25.15
CA GLU A 284 3.56 -7.02 -24.67
C GLU A 284 3.23 -6.71 -23.19
N ASP A 285 2.28 -7.42 -22.61
CA ASP A 285 1.89 -7.25 -21.20
C ASP A 285 2.52 -8.32 -20.28
N VAL A 286 3.25 -9.30 -20.84
CA VAL A 286 3.96 -10.33 -20.06
C VAL A 286 5.33 -9.81 -19.62
N LEU A 287 5.67 -10.04 -18.34
CA LEU A 287 6.95 -9.66 -17.74
C LEU A 287 7.82 -10.88 -17.38
N ILE A 288 7.22 -11.97 -16.93
CA ILE A 288 7.91 -13.24 -16.64
C ILE A 288 7.05 -14.37 -17.15
N LEU A 289 7.65 -15.32 -17.85
CA LEU A 289 6.98 -16.51 -18.38
C LEU A 289 7.77 -17.76 -18.03
N GLN A 290 7.12 -18.72 -17.38
CA GLN A 290 7.63 -20.08 -17.11
C GLN A 290 9.03 -20.12 -16.46
N ASP A 291 9.37 -19.10 -15.65
CA ASP A 291 10.65 -18.97 -14.96
C ASP A 291 10.44 -18.90 -13.44
N ALA A 292 10.40 -20.06 -12.80
CA ALA A 292 10.24 -20.18 -11.35
C ALA A 292 11.35 -19.46 -10.57
N LYS A 293 12.59 -19.43 -11.08
CA LYS A 293 13.72 -18.74 -10.41
C LYS A 293 13.52 -17.23 -10.40
N LYS A 294 13.01 -16.66 -11.49
CA LYS A 294 12.66 -15.23 -11.54
C LYS A 294 11.49 -14.91 -10.64
N ILE A 295 10.46 -15.76 -10.59
CA ILE A 295 9.35 -15.57 -9.64
C ILE A 295 9.86 -15.54 -8.19
N LEU A 296 10.72 -16.47 -7.78
CA LEU A 296 11.31 -16.50 -6.44
C LEU A 296 12.15 -15.25 -6.14
N SER A 297 12.91 -14.76 -7.11
CA SER A 297 13.78 -13.60 -6.94
C SER A 297 13.06 -12.26 -7.18
N PHE A 298 11.83 -12.27 -7.69
CA PHE A 298 11.10 -11.08 -8.11
C PHE A 298 11.07 -9.95 -7.06
N PRO A 299 10.76 -10.19 -5.77
CA PRO A 299 10.64 -9.10 -4.81
C PRO A 299 11.91 -8.24 -4.68
N ILE A 300 13.09 -8.88 -4.68
CA ILE A 300 14.40 -8.21 -4.53
C ILE A 300 15.01 -7.94 -5.91
N GLY A 301 15.02 -8.92 -6.80
CA GLY A 301 15.64 -8.84 -8.11
C GLY A 301 15.04 -7.76 -9.01
N SER A 302 13.74 -7.49 -8.88
CA SER A 302 13.07 -6.39 -9.59
C SER A 302 13.25 -5.02 -8.91
N GLY A 303 13.75 -4.95 -7.65
CA GLY A 303 13.78 -3.70 -6.85
C GLY A 303 12.44 -3.33 -6.21
N PHE A 304 11.42 -4.12 -6.42
CA PHE A 304 10.09 -3.84 -5.91
C PHE A 304 10.03 -3.77 -4.37
N MET A 305 10.83 -4.63 -3.70
CA MET A 305 10.84 -4.71 -2.23
C MET A 305 11.17 -3.36 -1.59
N GLN A 306 12.27 -2.74 -1.98
CA GLN A 306 12.71 -1.47 -1.44
C GLN A 306 11.71 -0.35 -1.75
N GLY A 307 11.21 -0.31 -2.98
CA GLY A 307 10.28 0.72 -3.44
C GLY A 307 8.96 0.68 -2.69
N TYR A 308 8.29 -0.49 -2.59
CA TYR A 308 7.00 -0.55 -1.91
C TYR A 308 7.12 -0.35 -0.39
N CYS A 309 8.24 -0.76 0.21
CA CYS A 309 8.51 -0.47 1.62
C CYS A 309 8.71 1.03 1.85
N PHE A 310 9.36 1.72 0.93
CA PHE A 310 9.55 3.16 1.01
C PHE A 310 8.23 3.93 0.95
N GLN A 311 7.37 3.60 -0.01
CA GLN A 311 6.03 4.17 -0.09
C GLN A 311 5.22 3.82 1.16
N GLY A 312 5.17 2.54 1.54
CA GLY A 312 4.41 2.06 2.69
C GLY A 312 4.85 2.67 4.01
N CYS A 313 6.17 2.76 4.26
CA CYS A 313 6.72 3.38 5.47
C CYS A 313 6.39 4.86 5.57
N THR A 314 6.57 5.61 4.48
CA THR A 314 6.26 7.04 4.43
C THR A 314 4.77 7.30 4.65
N ARG A 315 3.89 6.56 3.97
CA ARG A 315 2.44 6.61 4.15
C ARG A 315 2.04 6.24 5.60
N PHE A 316 2.67 5.20 6.16
CA PHE A 316 2.39 4.75 7.53
C PHE A 316 2.81 5.80 8.57
N ALA A 317 3.96 6.45 8.38
CA ALA A 317 4.39 7.55 9.23
C ALA A 317 3.38 8.71 9.23
N VAL A 318 2.80 9.05 8.06
CA VAL A 318 1.70 10.04 7.95
C VAL A 318 0.44 9.57 8.68
N LYS A 319 0.10 8.28 8.61
CA LYS A 319 -1.03 7.71 9.35
C LYS A 319 -0.82 7.82 10.87
N LEU A 320 0.41 7.63 11.34
CA LEU A 320 0.76 7.83 12.74
C LEU A 320 0.72 9.31 13.15
N ASP A 321 1.08 10.26 12.26
CA ASP A 321 0.85 11.71 12.48
C ASP A 321 -0.63 11.97 12.76
N PHE A 322 -1.52 11.37 11.95
CA PHE A 322 -2.96 11.53 12.11
C PHE A 322 -3.47 10.90 13.43
N LEU A 323 -3.07 9.66 13.74
CA LEU A 323 -3.50 8.97 14.96
C LEU A 323 -3.01 9.67 16.24
N ALA A 324 -1.77 10.13 16.27
CA ALA A 324 -1.25 10.93 17.38
C ALA A 324 -2.02 12.24 17.54
N GLY A 325 -2.31 12.93 16.42
CA GLY A 325 -3.06 14.18 16.41
C GLY A 325 -4.49 14.03 16.91
N VAL A 326 -5.22 12.99 16.45
CA VAL A 326 -6.61 12.77 16.90
C VAL A 326 -6.65 12.31 18.36
N LEU A 327 -5.69 11.49 18.82
CA LEU A 327 -5.56 11.11 20.23
C LEU A 327 -5.32 12.35 21.10
N ALA A 328 -4.39 13.23 20.73
CA ALA A 328 -4.13 14.46 21.46
C ALA A 328 -5.39 15.35 21.58
N LYS A 329 -6.18 15.47 20.49
CA LYS A 329 -7.45 16.21 20.51
C LYS A 329 -8.49 15.52 21.39
N ALA A 330 -8.60 14.19 21.35
CA ALA A 330 -9.52 13.42 22.18
C ALA A 330 -9.19 13.57 23.67
N LEU A 331 -7.93 13.54 24.04
CA LEU A 331 -7.49 13.76 25.43
C LEU A 331 -7.82 15.19 25.91
N ARG A 332 -7.55 16.21 25.10
CA ARG A 332 -7.89 17.61 25.46
C ARG A 332 -9.40 17.82 25.63
N CYS A 333 -10.22 17.24 24.75
CA CYS A 333 -11.66 17.42 24.83
C CYS A 333 -12.32 16.68 26.01
N THR A 334 -11.58 15.79 26.67
CA THR A 334 -12.02 15.09 27.90
C THR A 334 -11.30 15.57 29.15
N GLY A 335 -10.30 16.45 29.04
CA GLY A 335 -9.41 16.82 30.16
C GLY A 335 -8.43 15.69 30.54
N GLY A 336 -8.36 14.63 29.73
CA GLY A 336 -7.48 13.48 29.97
C GLY A 336 -6.00 13.76 29.70
N ASP A 337 -5.68 14.87 29.03
CA ASP A 337 -4.33 15.32 28.74
C ASP A 337 -3.54 15.75 29.98
N ALA A 338 -4.23 16.02 31.10
CA ALA A 338 -3.60 16.29 32.39
C ALA A 338 -3.08 15.03 33.11
N PHE A 339 -3.53 13.83 32.72
CA PHE A 339 -3.13 12.60 33.39
C PHE A 339 -1.80 12.08 32.88
N ARG A 340 -0.85 11.84 33.81
CA ARG A 340 0.50 11.36 33.50
C ARG A 340 0.51 10.08 32.64
N GLY A 341 -0.40 9.14 32.91
CA GLY A 341 -0.51 7.90 32.14
C GLY A 341 -0.87 8.15 30.67
N ASN A 342 -1.81 9.07 30.41
CA ASN A 342 -2.19 9.46 29.05
C ASN A 342 -1.11 10.23 28.33
N GLN A 343 -0.36 11.08 29.05
CA GLN A 343 0.80 11.80 28.52
C GLN A 343 1.89 10.80 28.10
N ALA A 344 2.17 9.79 28.93
CA ALA A 344 3.14 8.74 28.60
C ALA A 344 2.69 7.91 27.38
N ALA A 345 1.40 7.54 27.30
CA ALA A 345 0.85 6.79 26.15
C ALA A 345 0.90 7.61 24.85
N LEU A 346 0.55 8.91 24.89
CA LEU A 346 0.69 9.78 23.72
C LEU A 346 2.17 9.94 23.33
N GLY A 347 3.08 10.03 24.32
CA GLY A 347 4.53 10.05 24.09
C GLY A 347 5.01 8.80 23.39
N GLU A 348 4.51 7.61 23.75
CA GLU A 348 4.83 6.35 23.08
C GLU A 348 4.35 6.34 21.61
N VAL A 349 3.11 6.78 21.33
CA VAL A 349 2.60 6.92 19.96
C VAL A 349 3.47 7.87 19.13
N ILE A 350 3.89 8.99 19.70
CA ILE A 350 4.80 9.95 19.04
C ILE A 350 6.18 9.31 18.82
N GLY A 351 6.69 8.53 19.77
CA GLY A 351 7.94 7.79 19.63
C GLY A 351 7.90 6.79 18.47
N LEU A 352 6.83 6.00 18.35
CA LEU A 352 6.61 5.12 17.20
C LEU A 352 6.52 5.90 15.89
N ARG A 353 5.81 7.02 15.87
CA ARG A 353 5.79 7.93 14.72
C ARG A 353 7.21 8.39 14.33
N HIS A 354 8.06 8.75 15.29
CA HIS A 354 9.44 9.13 15.02
C HIS A 354 10.26 7.98 14.43
N LEU A 355 10.08 6.77 14.94
CA LEU A 355 10.74 5.57 14.41
C LEU A 355 10.46 5.41 12.89
N PHE A 356 9.19 5.46 12.47
CA PHE A 356 8.85 5.26 11.06
C PHE A 356 9.27 6.41 10.15
N TRP A 357 9.25 7.66 10.62
CA TRP A 357 9.87 8.75 9.87
C TRP A 357 11.39 8.60 9.76
N SER A 358 12.07 8.12 10.80
CA SER A 358 13.51 7.85 10.77
C SER A 358 13.86 6.73 9.78
N LEU A 359 13.07 5.65 9.76
CA LEU A 359 13.23 4.57 8.77
C LEU A 359 12.99 5.07 7.34
N SER A 360 11.94 5.85 7.10
CA SER A 360 11.68 6.47 5.80
C SER A 360 12.84 7.39 5.37
N ASN A 361 13.39 8.19 6.30
CA ASN A 361 14.56 9.02 6.04
C ASN A 361 15.81 8.19 5.74
N ALA A 362 16.04 7.09 6.47
CA ALA A 362 17.16 6.20 6.21
C ALA A 362 17.07 5.56 4.81
N MET A 363 15.86 5.12 4.41
CA MET A 363 15.62 4.60 3.07
C MET A 363 15.96 5.61 1.98
N ALA A 364 15.62 6.89 2.16
CA ALA A 364 15.85 7.93 1.15
C ALA A 364 17.30 8.45 1.15
N ARG A 365 17.96 8.54 2.33
CA ARG A 365 19.24 9.25 2.49
C ARG A 365 20.47 8.35 2.50
N ALA A 366 20.27 7.04 2.64
CA ALA A 366 21.33 6.03 2.56
C ALA A 366 20.99 4.97 1.49
N PRO A 367 20.73 5.36 0.22
CA PRO A 367 20.30 4.45 -0.81
C PRO A 367 21.42 3.49 -1.22
N GLN A 368 21.01 2.43 -1.89
CA GLN A 368 21.92 1.48 -2.53
C GLN A 368 22.02 1.80 -4.02
N GLN A 369 23.24 1.71 -4.57
CA GLN A 369 23.46 1.79 -6.02
C GLN A 369 22.77 0.64 -6.72
N TRP A 370 22.19 0.93 -7.89
CA TRP A 370 21.51 -0.06 -8.69
C TRP A 370 21.88 0.04 -10.19
N HIS A 371 21.12 -0.67 -11.02
CA HIS A 371 21.38 -0.76 -12.46
C HIS A 371 21.22 0.59 -13.17
N ASN A 372 22.02 0.79 -14.20
CA ASN A 372 21.96 1.96 -15.11
C ASN A 372 22.00 3.33 -14.39
N GLY A 373 22.77 3.41 -13.30
CA GLY A 373 22.96 4.63 -12.51
C GLY A 373 21.75 5.01 -11.66
N ALA A 374 20.75 4.14 -11.55
CA ALA A 374 19.66 4.32 -10.60
C ALA A 374 20.10 3.97 -9.17
N VAL A 375 19.34 4.44 -8.20
CA VAL A 375 19.50 4.10 -6.79
C VAL A 375 18.19 3.52 -6.26
N LEU A 376 18.30 2.61 -5.30
CA LEU A 376 17.14 2.09 -4.57
C LEU A 376 17.14 2.55 -3.12
N PRO A 377 15.98 2.69 -2.50
CA PRO A 377 15.87 2.91 -1.07
C PRO A 377 16.64 1.83 -0.28
N ASN A 378 17.22 2.21 0.86
CA ASN A 378 18.00 1.30 1.70
C ASN A 378 17.21 0.04 2.08
N LEU A 379 17.73 -1.14 1.77
CA LEU A 379 17.06 -2.42 1.98
C LEU A 379 16.94 -2.78 3.47
N GLU A 380 17.96 -2.49 4.28
CA GLU A 380 17.94 -2.82 5.71
C GLU A 380 16.87 -2.03 6.44
N ALA A 381 16.77 -0.72 6.16
CA ALA A 381 15.70 0.12 6.69
C ALA A 381 14.31 -0.34 6.17
N ALA A 382 14.21 -0.80 4.93
CA ALA A 382 12.99 -1.33 4.35
C ALA A 382 12.53 -2.63 5.05
N LEU A 383 13.44 -3.56 5.29
CA LEU A 383 13.14 -4.80 6.01
C LEU A 383 12.82 -4.54 7.49
N THR A 384 13.55 -3.60 8.12
CA THR A 384 13.26 -3.15 9.49
C THR A 384 11.85 -2.58 9.61
N TYR A 385 11.44 -1.70 8.67
CA TYR A 385 10.05 -1.22 8.59
C TYR A 385 9.05 -2.36 8.57
N ARG A 386 9.25 -3.37 7.70
CA ARG A 386 8.35 -4.52 7.58
C ARG A 386 8.24 -5.31 8.88
N ALA A 387 9.36 -5.50 9.59
CA ALA A 387 9.38 -6.26 10.84
C ALA A 387 8.62 -5.53 11.97
N PHE A 388 8.80 -4.21 12.09
CA PHE A 388 8.25 -3.47 13.22
C PHE A 388 6.85 -2.91 13.00
N MET A 389 6.40 -2.74 11.76
CA MET A 389 5.08 -2.19 11.46
C MET A 389 3.95 -3.06 11.99
N SER A 390 4.07 -4.39 11.88
CA SER A 390 3.08 -5.37 12.35
C SER A 390 2.88 -5.35 13.87
N ASP A 391 3.90 -4.98 14.61
CA ASP A 391 3.84 -4.86 16.08
C ASP A 391 3.40 -3.45 16.50
N ALA A 392 3.85 -2.41 15.77
CA ALA A 392 3.60 -1.02 16.11
C ALA A 392 2.14 -0.60 15.96
N TYR A 393 1.46 -0.99 14.87
CA TYR A 393 0.08 -0.56 14.63
C TYR A 393 -0.91 -1.10 15.67
N PRO A 394 -0.93 -2.41 16.00
CA PRO A 394 -1.75 -2.93 17.09
C PRO A 394 -1.47 -2.23 18.43
N ARG A 395 -0.19 -1.94 18.71
CA ARG A 395 0.20 -1.20 19.92
C ARG A 395 -0.38 0.21 19.97
N VAL A 396 -0.32 0.94 18.87
CA VAL A 396 -0.91 2.29 18.76
C VAL A 396 -2.42 2.23 18.98
N ILE A 397 -3.12 1.28 18.36
CA ILE A 397 -4.57 1.11 18.53
C ILE A 397 -4.93 0.73 19.98
N ASP A 398 -4.17 -0.14 20.62
CA ASP A 398 -4.35 -0.48 22.05
C ASP A 398 -4.18 0.75 22.94
N LEU A 399 -3.13 1.54 22.76
CA LEU A 399 -2.90 2.78 23.50
C LEU A 399 -4.05 3.79 23.32
N VAL A 400 -4.51 4.01 22.10
CA VAL A 400 -5.64 4.89 21.78
C VAL A 400 -6.89 4.43 22.54
N ARG A 401 -7.23 3.15 22.47
CA ARG A 401 -8.41 2.58 23.12
C ARG A 401 -8.34 2.68 24.62
N ARG A 402 -7.19 2.43 25.24
CA ARG A 402 -6.99 2.55 26.70
C ARG A 402 -7.12 3.98 27.18
N CYS A 403 -6.57 4.95 26.44
CA CYS A 403 -6.61 6.35 26.81
C CYS A 403 -8.01 6.97 26.72
N VAL A 404 -8.82 6.56 25.76
CA VAL A 404 -10.15 7.12 25.51
C VAL A 404 -11.26 6.24 26.13
N ALA A 405 -11.00 4.94 26.27
CA ALA A 405 -11.84 3.95 26.95
C ALA A 405 -13.33 4.04 26.56
N SER A 406 -14.21 4.08 27.54
CA SER A 406 -15.67 4.14 27.34
C SER A 406 -16.14 5.39 26.58
N GLY A 407 -15.30 6.43 26.44
CA GLY A 407 -15.60 7.61 25.64
C GLY A 407 -15.95 7.32 24.18
N LEU A 408 -15.59 6.15 23.69
CA LEU A 408 -15.94 5.67 22.33
C LEU A 408 -17.25 4.85 22.31
N ILE A 409 -17.76 4.38 23.45
CA ILE A 409 -18.90 3.47 23.50
C ILE A 409 -20.23 4.23 23.55
N TYR A 410 -20.32 5.33 24.32
CA TYR A 410 -21.56 6.08 24.55
C TYR A 410 -21.77 7.26 23.60
N LEU A 411 -21.29 7.15 22.37
CA LEU A 411 -21.49 8.21 21.38
C LEU A 411 -22.97 8.27 20.95
N PRO A 412 -23.52 9.49 20.73
CA PRO A 412 -24.84 9.65 20.15
C PRO A 412 -24.99 8.89 18.84
N SER A 413 -26.19 8.42 18.55
CA SER A 413 -26.42 7.54 17.42
C SER A 413 -26.08 8.21 16.08
N SER A 414 -26.45 9.47 15.91
CA SER A 414 -26.27 10.19 14.65
C SER A 414 -26.19 11.70 14.88
N VAL A 415 -25.60 12.40 13.94
CA VAL A 415 -25.66 13.88 13.83
C VAL A 415 -27.09 14.43 13.89
N LYS A 416 -28.10 13.61 13.56
CA LYS A 416 -29.52 13.97 13.62
C LYS A 416 -29.99 14.29 15.05
N ASP A 417 -29.31 13.76 16.07
CA ASP A 417 -29.62 14.04 17.47
C ASP A 417 -29.48 15.55 17.79
N PHE A 418 -28.62 16.27 17.08
CA PHE A 418 -28.46 17.73 17.22
C PHE A 418 -29.65 18.56 16.65
N ALA A 419 -30.48 17.94 15.81
CA ALA A 419 -31.67 18.60 15.28
C ALA A 419 -32.87 18.53 16.25
N ASN A 420 -32.79 17.70 17.30
CA ASN A 420 -33.79 17.64 18.37
C ASN A 420 -33.33 18.57 19.50
N PRO A 421 -34.03 19.70 19.78
CA PRO A 421 -33.59 20.69 20.78
C PRO A 421 -33.46 20.11 22.21
N GLU A 422 -34.31 19.15 22.57
CA GLU A 422 -34.25 18.51 23.88
C GLU A 422 -32.99 17.66 24.01
N ILE A 423 -32.73 16.83 23.01
CA ILE A 423 -31.54 15.96 22.97
C ILE A 423 -30.26 16.80 22.88
N ASP A 424 -30.21 17.81 21.99
CA ASP A 424 -29.06 18.71 21.86
C ASP A 424 -28.78 19.46 23.18
N GLY A 425 -29.84 19.85 23.92
CA GLY A 425 -29.72 20.44 25.24
C GLY A 425 -29.06 19.52 26.28
N TYR A 426 -29.46 18.25 26.32
CA TYR A 426 -28.83 17.25 27.20
C TYR A 426 -27.38 16.94 26.79
N LEU A 427 -27.12 16.85 25.48
CA LEU A 427 -25.75 16.64 24.99
C LEU A 427 -24.87 17.84 25.34
N ALA A 428 -25.36 19.06 25.22
CA ALA A 428 -24.63 20.27 25.60
C ALA A 428 -24.31 20.33 27.10
N GLN A 429 -25.20 19.81 27.93
CA GLN A 429 -25.00 19.78 29.38
C GLN A 429 -24.08 18.63 29.82
N TYR A 430 -24.35 17.38 29.38
CA TYR A 430 -23.75 16.17 29.93
C TYR A 430 -22.61 15.60 29.11
N VAL A 431 -22.49 15.97 27.84
CA VAL A 431 -21.46 15.48 26.91
C VAL A 431 -20.58 16.63 26.37
N ARG A 432 -20.63 17.80 27.01
CA ARG A 432 -19.74 18.93 26.66
C ARG A 432 -18.28 18.53 26.83
N GLY A 433 -17.42 19.16 26.03
CA GLY A 433 -15.97 19.00 26.15
C GLY A 433 -15.40 19.78 27.34
N SER A 434 -14.22 19.37 27.78
CA SER A 434 -13.36 20.16 28.67
C SER A 434 -12.73 21.33 27.89
N ASN A 435 -12.14 22.27 28.62
CA ASN A 435 -11.39 23.41 28.02
C ASN A 435 -12.21 24.27 27.04
N GLY A 436 -13.52 24.44 27.31
CA GLY A 436 -14.41 25.25 26.47
C GLY A 436 -14.80 24.61 25.14
N ILE A 437 -14.45 23.34 24.90
CA ILE A 437 -14.81 22.60 23.69
C ILE A 437 -16.31 22.28 23.74
N SER A 438 -17.03 22.56 22.65
CA SER A 438 -18.46 22.26 22.54
C SER A 438 -18.73 20.76 22.55
N HIS A 439 -19.96 20.36 22.92
CA HIS A 439 -20.40 18.96 22.80
C HIS A 439 -20.30 18.46 21.35
N LYS A 440 -20.65 19.30 20.36
CA LYS A 440 -20.58 18.96 18.93
C LYS A 440 -19.15 18.67 18.49
N ASP A 441 -18.19 19.49 18.88
CA ASP A 441 -16.78 19.28 18.54
C ASP A 441 -16.20 18.05 19.25
N ARG A 442 -16.56 17.83 20.53
CA ARG A 442 -16.16 16.62 21.24
C ARG A 442 -16.71 15.38 20.56
N ILE A 443 -17.99 15.34 20.25
CA ILE A 443 -18.63 14.19 19.59
C ILE A 443 -18.00 13.97 18.22
N LYS A 444 -17.74 15.03 17.45
CA LYS A 444 -17.07 14.95 16.14
C LYS A 444 -15.69 14.30 16.25
N ILE A 445 -14.87 14.69 17.22
CA ILE A 445 -13.53 14.11 17.46
C ILE A 445 -13.65 12.63 17.83
N MET A 446 -14.59 12.27 18.70
CA MET A 446 -14.79 10.89 19.14
C MET A 446 -15.34 10.00 18.02
N LYS A 447 -16.26 10.51 17.20
CA LYS A 447 -16.75 9.81 16.00
C LYS A 447 -15.63 9.54 14.99
N LEU A 448 -14.75 10.54 14.76
CA LEU A 448 -13.57 10.34 13.91
C LEU A 448 -12.66 9.25 14.47
N LEU A 449 -12.42 9.25 15.78
CA LEU A 449 -11.58 8.26 16.43
C LEU A 449 -12.22 6.87 16.41
N TRP A 450 -13.54 6.79 16.61
CA TRP A 450 -14.30 5.55 16.49
C TRP A 450 -14.23 4.99 15.08
N ASP A 451 -14.44 5.81 14.06
CA ASP A 451 -14.33 5.39 12.66
C ASP A 451 -12.93 4.88 12.31
N ALA A 452 -11.89 5.52 12.86
CA ALA A 452 -10.51 5.10 12.69
C ALA A 452 -10.15 3.75 13.37
N THR A 453 -10.82 3.40 14.49
CA THR A 453 -10.33 2.31 15.36
C THR A 453 -11.38 1.28 15.77
N GLY A 454 -12.67 1.58 15.63
CA GLY A 454 -13.75 0.75 16.18
C GLY A 454 -14.75 0.21 15.17
N THR A 455 -14.82 0.79 13.98
CA THR A 455 -15.72 0.36 12.90
C THR A 455 -15.13 -0.81 12.09
N GLU A 456 -15.90 -1.37 11.17
CA GLU A 456 -15.41 -2.35 10.19
C GLU A 456 -14.26 -1.78 9.36
N PHE A 457 -14.32 -0.50 8.99
CA PHE A 457 -13.23 0.20 8.34
C PHE A 457 -11.96 0.21 9.20
N GLY A 458 -12.07 0.59 10.47
CA GLY A 458 -10.96 0.53 11.42
C GLY A 458 -10.41 -0.89 11.61
N GLY A 459 -11.30 -1.89 11.68
CA GLY A 459 -10.94 -3.31 11.76
C GLY A 459 -10.20 -3.81 10.53
N ARG A 460 -10.68 -3.45 9.32
CA ARG A 460 -9.98 -3.76 8.06
C ARG A 460 -8.59 -3.14 8.03
N HIS A 461 -8.45 -1.90 8.50
CA HIS A 461 -7.15 -1.26 8.55
C HIS A 461 -6.20 -1.88 9.58
N ALA A 462 -6.71 -2.42 10.68
CA ALA A 462 -5.90 -3.19 11.62
C ALA A 462 -5.33 -4.45 10.95
N LEU A 463 -6.15 -5.20 10.22
CA LEU A 463 -5.70 -6.36 9.45
C LEU A 463 -4.77 -5.98 8.29
N TYR A 464 -5.04 -4.85 7.61
CA TYR A 464 -4.21 -4.36 6.53
C TYR A 464 -2.78 -4.06 7.00
N GLU A 465 -2.62 -3.28 8.07
CA GLU A 465 -1.28 -2.94 8.58
C GLU A 465 -0.57 -4.17 9.18
N LEU A 466 -1.29 -5.10 9.80
CA LEU A 466 -0.73 -6.34 10.32
C LEU A 466 -0.17 -7.23 9.21
N ASN A 467 -0.88 -7.34 8.09
CA ASN A 467 -0.55 -8.28 7.01
C ASN A 467 0.11 -7.62 5.79
N TYR A 468 0.25 -6.30 5.77
CA TYR A 468 0.82 -5.53 4.65
C TYR A 468 2.20 -6.02 4.22
N ALA A 469 3.04 -6.32 5.20
CA ALA A 469 4.43 -6.73 5.00
C ALA A 469 4.61 -8.23 4.71
N GLY A 470 3.54 -9.02 4.76
CA GLY A 470 3.59 -10.48 4.74
C GLY A 470 3.66 -11.08 6.14
N SER A 471 3.91 -12.38 6.25
CA SER A 471 4.07 -13.07 7.53
C SER A 471 5.21 -12.45 8.35
N PRO A 472 4.99 -12.08 9.62
CA PRO A 472 6.07 -11.56 10.49
C PRO A 472 7.26 -12.51 10.62
N GLU A 473 7.02 -13.82 10.63
CA GLU A 473 8.07 -14.85 10.66
C GLU A 473 8.91 -14.80 9.39
N ASP A 474 8.28 -14.82 8.22
CA ASP A 474 8.98 -14.75 6.93
C ASP A 474 9.82 -13.47 6.79
N VAL A 475 9.32 -12.34 7.30
CA VAL A 475 10.06 -11.07 7.30
C VAL A 475 11.32 -11.17 8.14
N ARG A 476 11.24 -11.74 9.35
CA ARG A 476 12.39 -11.94 10.25
C ARG A 476 13.43 -12.90 9.63
N LEU A 477 12.97 -13.98 8.99
CA LEU A 477 13.84 -14.89 8.24
C LEU A 477 14.51 -14.20 7.05
N GLN A 478 13.83 -13.30 6.35
CA GLN A 478 14.41 -12.52 5.27
C GLN A 478 15.50 -11.56 5.77
N ILE A 479 15.34 -10.96 6.96
CA ILE A 479 16.37 -10.13 7.60
C ILE A 479 17.60 -10.96 7.91
N LEU A 480 17.43 -12.11 8.57
CA LEU A 480 18.55 -13.02 8.89
C LEU A 480 19.29 -13.45 7.62
N LYS A 481 18.56 -13.98 6.64
CA LYS A 481 19.17 -14.38 5.35
C LYS A 481 19.86 -13.23 4.61
N GLY A 482 19.36 -12.01 4.77
CA GLY A 482 20.00 -10.81 4.23
C GLY A 482 21.32 -10.51 4.92
N ALA A 483 21.36 -10.60 6.25
CA ALA A 483 22.58 -10.43 7.06
C ALA A 483 23.63 -11.52 6.79
N GLU A 484 23.20 -12.78 6.58
CA GLU A 484 24.07 -13.92 6.23
C GLU A 484 24.70 -13.78 4.84
N ARG A 485 23.92 -13.33 3.83
CA ARG A 485 24.43 -13.13 2.47
C ARG A 485 25.35 -11.93 2.33
N GLY A 486 25.15 -10.92 3.18
CA GLY A 486 26.00 -9.74 3.27
C GLY A 486 27.19 -9.95 4.18
N THR A 487 27.72 -8.86 4.70
CA THR A 487 28.85 -8.88 5.65
C THR A 487 28.42 -8.61 7.09
N VAL A 488 27.15 -8.26 7.31
CA VAL A 488 26.65 -7.73 8.58
C VAL A 488 26.76 -8.77 9.70
N LEU A 489 26.26 -9.99 9.47
CA LEU A 489 26.32 -11.05 10.49
C LEU A 489 27.78 -11.42 10.81
N ARG A 490 28.64 -11.57 9.78
CA ARG A 490 30.04 -11.83 9.96
C ARG A 490 30.74 -10.73 10.77
N GLN A 491 30.47 -9.46 10.52
CA GLN A 491 31.01 -8.34 11.29
C GLN A 491 30.58 -8.38 12.76
N MET A 492 29.34 -8.81 13.03
CA MET A 492 28.86 -9.01 14.40
C MET A 492 29.61 -10.18 15.09
N GLU A 493 29.85 -11.28 14.38
CA GLU A 493 30.60 -12.43 14.88
C GLU A 493 32.07 -12.07 15.11
N GLU A 494 32.71 -11.37 14.17
CA GLU A 494 34.10 -10.87 14.29
C GLU A 494 34.28 -9.95 15.51
N LEU A 495 33.26 -9.13 15.85
CA LEU A 495 33.29 -8.32 17.06
C LEU A 495 33.25 -9.18 18.34
N VAL A 496 32.46 -10.25 18.33
CA VAL A 496 32.43 -11.22 19.45
C VAL A 496 33.74 -11.99 19.53
N ASP A 497 34.28 -12.46 18.40
CA ASP A 497 35.55 -13.17 18.33
C ASP A 497 36.71 -12.31 18.87
N SER A 498 36.68 -11.00 18.57
CA SER A 498 37.64 -10.06 19.15
C SER A 498 37.62 -10.09 20.69
N CYS A 499 36.41 -10.06 21.28
CA CYS A 499 36.25 -10.15 22.74
C CYS A 499 36.67 -11.52 23.28
N LEU A 500 36.32 -12.62 22.60
CA LEU A 500 36.67 -13.98 23.02
C LEU A 500 38.17 -14.24 22.97
N ASN A 501 38.89 -13.55 22.08
CA ASN A 501 40.35 -13.66 21.97
C ASN A 501 41.12 -12.89 23.05
N ASP A 502 40.44 -12.04 23.83
CA ASP A 502 41.09 -11.29 24.93
C ASP A 502 41.33 -12.14 26.17
N TYR A 503 40.75 -13.35 26.27
CA TYR A 503 40.87 -14.22 27.44
C TYR A 503 40.76 -15.71 27.06
N ASP A 504 41.30 -16.57 27.96
CA ASP A 504 41.16 -18.01 27.92
C ASP A 504 40.96 -18.58 29.35
N GLU A 505 41.03 -19.90 29.50
CA GLU A 505 40.91 -20.57 30.80
C GLU A 505 42.04 -20.22 31.81
N ASN A 506 43.12 -19.57 31.36
CA ASN A 506 44.23 -19.13 32.19
C ASN A 506 44.17 -17.64 32.55
N GLY A 507 43.24 -16.89 31.98
CA GLY A 507 43.02 -15.47 32.22
C GLY A 507 43.10 -14.63 30.94
N TRP A 508 43.62 -13.40 31.08
CA TRP A 508 43.80 -12.50 29.94
C TRP A 508 44.94 -12.97 29.02
N THR A 509 44.69 -12.95 27.72
CA THR A 509 45.68 -13.34 26.71
C THR A 509 46.73 -12.25 26.45
N GLY A 510 46.49 -11.01 26.88
CA GLY A 510 47.37 -9.85 26.75
C GLY A 510 47.64 -9.14 28.08
N ASP A 511 48.60 -8.21 28.06
CA ASP A 511 49.04 -7.45 29.25
C ASP A 511 48.17 -6.19 29.53
N THR A 512 47.11 -5.97 28.78
CA THR A 512 46.26 -4.78 28.90
C THR A 512 45.49 -4.76 30.22
N TRP A 513 45.03 -5.92 30.68
CA TRP A 513 44.24 -6.06 31.91
C TRP A 513 44.99 -6.85 32.97
N LEU A 514 44.80 -6.49 34.22
CA LEU A 514 45.41 -7.18 35.34
C LEU A 514 44.54 -8.38 35.76
N SER A 515 45.14 -9.54 35.89
CA SER A 515 44.48 -10.70 36.52
C SER A 515 44.23 -10.42 38.01
N PRO A 516 43.14 -10.99 38.60
CA PRO A 516 42.97 -10.92 40.04
C PRO A 516 44.25 -11.43 40.74
N ALA A 517 44.72 -10.70 41.73
CA ALA A 517 45.85 -11.19 42.53
C ALA A 517 45.52 -12.61 43.04
N LYS A 518 46.40 -13.61 42.82
CA LYS A 518 46.25 -14.91 43.45
C LYS A 518 46.10 -14.65 44.94
N ALA A 519 44.99 -15.12 45.55
CA ALA A 519 44.86 -15.07 47.00
C ALA A 519 46.15 -15.69 47.57
N ALA A 520 46.84 -14.90 48.37
CA ALA A 520 48.03 -15.41 49.04
C ALA A 520 47.60 -16.62 49.88
N GLU A 521 48.08 -17.79 49.53
CA GLU A 521 47.94 -19.01 50.33
C GLU A 521 48.57 -18.81 51.73
#